data_f2a39753c93f4e486a63d0d1c4ceaea5
#
_entry.id   f2a39753c93f4e486a63d0d1c4ceaea5
#
_cell.length_a   1.000
_cell.length_b   1.000
_cell.length_c   1.000
_cell.angle_alpha   90.00
_cell.angle_beta   90.00
_cell.angle_gamma   90.00
#
_symmetry.space_group_name_H-M   'P 1'
#
loop_
_entity.id
_entity.type
_entity.pdbx_description
1 polymer ?
#
loop_
_entity_poly.entity_id
_entity_poly.type
_entity_poly.pdbx_seq_one_letter_code
_entity_poly.pdbx_strand_id
1 'polypeptide(L)'
;MENQIQSPILVGNLEGSEKAIFYRKTYTHVAFAILGFVLLEYIFINMFEDAVISLINLMFGSSFSWLIVLGLFWFGSSMADKLAHNPSKQTQYLGLGLYVLLEAIIFLPMIYLAAYHSTGSEMLTQAAIITLCLFAGLTATVFMTNKNFSFLKTGLVIGSFIAIGLIVAGTIFGFDLGLWFSVGMVVFAGAAILYQTSKVKYEYTEDQYVGAALGIFASVMLLFWYILQLFMSRD
;
A
#
# COMPACT_ATOMS: atom_id res chain seq x y z
N MET A 1 36.63 3.58 -27.65
CA MET A 1 36.27 3.74 -26.24
C MET A 1 34.98 2.92 -26.05
N GLU A 2 35.12 1.74 -25.55
CA GLU A 2 34.01 0.82 -25.30
C GLU A 2 33.25 1.34 -24.09
N ASN A 3 32.04 1.86 -24.28
CA ASN A 3 31.13 2.15 -23.20
C ASN A 3 30.77 0.80 -22.55
N GLN A 4 31.50 0.42 -21.52
CA GLN A 4 31.07 -0.65 -20.62
C GLN A 4 29.75 -0.19 -19.98
N ILE A 5 28.65 -0.70 -20.49
CA ILE A 5 27.35 -0.61 -19.83
C ILE A 5 27.53 -1.41 -18.54
N GLN A 6 27.88 -0.72 -17.45
CA GLN A 6 27.94 -1.34 -16.12
C GLN A 6 26.53 -1.83 -15.80
N SER A 7 26.41 -3.13 -15.62
CA SER A 7 25.15 -3.74 -15.14
C SER A 7 24.74 -3.06 -13.83
N PRO A 8 23.48 -2.68 -13.67
CA PRO A 8 23.02 -2.00 -12.45
C PRO A 8 23.34 -2.88 -11.21
N ILE A 9 24.01 -2.26 -10.22
CA ILE A 9 24.45 -2.97 -9.03
C ILE A 9 23.25 -3.11 -8.08
N LEU A 10 23.00 -4.33 -7.59
CA LEU A 10 21.98 -4.58 -6.59
C LEU A 10 22.37 -3.95 -5.24
N VAL A 11 21.40 -3.38 -4.53
CA VAL A 11 21.59 -2.77 -3.21
C VAL A 11 22.28 -3.73 -2.23
N GLY A 12 21.99 -5.03 -2.32
CA GLY A 12 22.66 -6.04 -1.51
C GLY A 12 24.19 -6.07 -1.66
N ASN A 13 24.72 -5.63 -2.80
CA ASN A 13 26.14 -5.64 -3.15
C ASN A 13 26.83 -4.26 -3.01
N LEU A 14 26.09 -3.19 -2.67
CA LEU A 14 26.63 -1.86 -2.47
C LEU A 14 27.48 -1.77 -1.20
N GLU A 15 28.29 -0.73 -1.08
CA GLU A 15 28.98 -0.40 0.17
C GLU A 15 28.02 0.14 1.23
N GLY A 16 28.42 0.11 2.49
CA GLY A 16 27.55 0.49 3.62
C GLY A 16 27.01 1.90 3.54
N SER A 17 27.82 2.87 3.06
CA SER A 17 27.42 4.27 2.86
C SER A 17 26.37 4.44 1.76
N GLU A 18 26.51 3.73 0.66
CA GLU A 18 25.57 3.74 -0.48
C GLU A 18 24.25 3.10 -0.12
N LYS A 19 24.27 1.95 0.60
CA LYS A 19 23.09 1.32 1.17
C LYS A 19 22.30 2.28 2.05
N ALA A 20 22.99 3.00 2.94
CA ALA A 20 22.35 3.97 3.83
C ALA A 20 21.68 5.11 3.05
N ILE A 21 22.30 5.59 1.98
CA ILE A 21 21.72 6.62 1.10
C ILE A 21 20.45 6.07 0.41
N PHE A 22 20.50 4.85 -0.13
CA PHE A 22 19.36 4.22 -0.77
C PHE A 22 18.19 4.05 0.21
N TYR A 23 18.44 3.49 1.40
CA TYR A 23 17.41 3.31 2.42
C TYR A 23 16.80 4.65 2.84
N ARG A 24 17.63 5.65 3.10
CA ARG A 24 17.13 7.00 3.44
C ARG A 24 16.24 7.55 2.35
N LYS A 25 16.65 7.48 1.07
CA LYS A 25 15.82 7.93 -0.06
C LYS A 25 14.49 7.15 -0.09
N THR A 26 14.52 5.83 -0.03
CA THR A 26 13.32 4.99 -0.07
C THR A 26 12.34 5.36 1.04
N TYR A 27 12.77 5.36 2.31
CA TYR A 27 11.87 5.63 3.44
C TYR A 27 11.41 7.10 3.52
N THR A 28 12.21 8.04 3.03
CA THR A 28 11.78 9.44 2.87
C THR A 28 10.63 9.54 1.86
N HIS A 29 10.68 8.80 0.75
CA HIS A 29 9.58 8.78 -0.23
C HIS A 29 8.35 8.05 0.30
N VAL A 30 8.51 7.00 1.11
CA VAL A 30 7.37 6.37 1.83
C VAL A 30 6.69 7.38 2.75
N ALA A 31 7.47 8.15 3.52
CA ALA A 31 6.91 9.18 4.40
C ALA A 31 6.17 10.28 3.60
N PHE A 32 6.73 10.75 2.49
CA PHE A 32 6.05 11.71 1.63
C PHE A 32 4.79 11.13 0.96
N ALA A 33 4.79 9.85 0.59
CA ALA A 33 3.61 9.18 0.05
C ALA A 33 2.49 9.10 1.09
N ILE A 34 2.80 8.75 2.34
CA ILE A 34 1.83 8.74 3.45
C ILE A 34 1.30 10.15 3.72
N LEU A 35 2.18 11.15 3.80
CA LEU A 35 1.76 12.55 4.00
C LEU A 35 0.90 13.05 2.82
N GLY A 36 1.26 12.72 1.59
CA GLY A 36 0.50 13.04 0.39
C GLY A 36 -0.90 12.41 0.42
N PHE A 37 -1.00 11.14 0.83
CA PHE A 37 -2.27 10.46 1.04
C PHE A 37 -3.14 11.18 2.07
N VAL A 38 -2.60 11.46 3.26
CA VAL A 38 -3.33 12.17 4.33
C VAL A 38 -3.79 13.55 3.88
N LEU A 39 -2.95 14.28 3.14
CA LEU A 39 -3.30 15.59 2.58
C LEU A 39 -4.42 15.50 1.55
N LEU A 40 -4.38 14.50 0.66
CA LEU A 40 -5.44 14.29 -0.34
C LEU A 40 -6.77 13.94 0.33
N GLU A 41 -6.78 13.03 1.31
CA GLU A 41 -7.98 12.70 2.07
C GLU A 41 -8.57 13.93 2.77
N TYR A 42 -7.71 14.74 3.41
CA TYR A 42 -8.14 15.98 4.04
C TYR A 42 -8.77 16.96 3.05
N ILE A 43 -8.12 17.15 1.89
CA ILE A 43 -8.62 18.04 0.83
C ILE A 43 -9.95 17.52 0.28
N PHE A 44 -10.05 16.23 -0.05
CA PHE A 44 -11.26 15.65 -0.62
C PHE A 44 -12.44 15.78 0.33
N ILE A 45 -12.28 15.41 1.59
CA ILE A 45 -13.36 15.42 2.58
C ILE A 45 -13.79 16.85 2.93
N ASN A 46 -12.86 17.81 3.08
CA ASN A 46 -13.21 19.15 3.55
C ASN A 46 -13.52 20.16 2.44
N MET A 47 -13.01 19.94 1.22
CA MET A 47 -13.18 20.91 0.14
C MET A 47 -14.10 20.42 -0.97
N PHE A 48 -14.32 19.10 -1.08
CA PHE A 48 -15.09 18.47 -2.17
C PHE A 48 -16.14 17.47 -1.64
N GLU A 49 -16.75 17.75 -0.49
CA GLU A 49 -17.66 16.82 0.19
C GLU A 49 -18.79 16.31 -0.72
N ASP A 50 -19.46 17.19 -1.48
CA ASP A 50 -20.53 16.78 -2.41
C ASP A 50 -20.05 15.81 -3.48
N ALA A 51 -18.83 16.02 -4.01
CA ALA A 51 -18.22 15.12 -4.97
C ALA A 51 -17.83 13.77 -4.32
N VAL A 52 -17.36 13.79 -3.08
CA VAL A 52 -17.06 12.58 -2.30
C VAL A 52 -18.32 11.77 -2.08
N ILE A 53 -19.42 12.37 -1.64
CA ILE A 53 -20.70 11.69 -1.44
C ILE A 53 -21.20 11.09 -2.77
N SER A 54 -21.10 11.84 -3.86
CA SER A 54 -21.49 11.37 -5.20
C SER A 54 -20.64 10.17 -5.64
N LEU A 55 -19.33 10.20 -5.39
CA LEU A 55 -18.41 9.11 -5.67
C LEU A 55 -18.74 7.87 -4.82
N ILE A 56 -18.99 8.04 -3.53
CA ILE A 56 -19.38 6.94 -2.61
C ILE A 56 -20.67 6.28 -3.12
N ASN A 57 -21.68 7.07 -3.48
CA ASN A 57 -22.93 6.56 -4.04
C ASN A 57 -22.72 5.78 -5.35
N LEU A 58 -21.80 6.24 -6.21
CA LEU A 58 -21.43 5.52 -7.42
C LEU A 58 -20.71 4.20 -7.11
N MET A 59 -19.78 4.21 -6.16
CA MET A 59 -18.99 3.04 -5.76
C MET A 59 -19.85 1.95 -5.12
N PHE A 60 -20.83 2.32 -4.30
CA PHE A 60 -21.70 1.39 -3.57
C PHE A 60 -23.13 1.30 -4.13
N GLY A 61 -23.42 1.95 -5.23
CA GLY A 61 -24.74 1.91 -5.87
C GLY A 61 -25.23 0.51 -6.26
N SER A 62 -24.29 -0.42 -6.46
CA SER A 62 -24.57 -1.85 -6.60
C SER A 62 -23.32 -2.67 -6.24
N SER A 63 -23.52 -3.96 -5.94
CA SER A 63 -22.40 -4.90 -5.72
C SER A 63 -21.46 -4.97 -6.92
N PHE A 64 -21.98 -4.86 -8.13
CA PHE A 64 -21.18 -4.83 -9.37
C PHE A 64 -20.37 -3.55 -9.51
N SER A 65 -20.91 -2.39 -9.08
CA SER A 65 -20.17 -1.12 -9.10
C SER A 65 -18.88 -1.23 -8.30
N TRP A 66 -18.94 -1.82 -7.11
CA TRP A 66 -17.76 -2.04 -6.28
C TRP A 66 -16.70 -2.94 -6.96
N LEU A 67 -17.14 -4.02 -7.60
CA LEU A 67 -16.21 -4.90 -8.36
C LEU A 67 -15.55 -4.17 -9.53
N ILE A 68 -16.29 -3.30 -10.23
CA ILE A 68 -15.71 -2.46 -11.30
C ILE A 68 -14.66 -1.51 -10.72
N VAL A 69 -14.95 -0.87 -9.58
CA VAL A 69 -14.00 0.03 -8.90
C VAL A 69 -12.73 -0.72 -8.52
N LEU A 70 -12.84 -1.92 -7.94
CA LEU A 70 -11.69 -2.77 -7.60
C LEU A 70 -10.89 -3.15 -8.86
N GLY A 71 -11.56 -3.48 -9.96
CA GLY A 71 -10.91 -3.78 -11.24
C GLY A 71 -10.15 -2.58 -11.82
N LEU A 72 -10.74 -1.39 -11.77
CA LEU A 72 -10.11 -0.15 -12.19
C LEU A 72 -8.93 0.22 -11.30
N PHE A 73 -9.08 0.05 -9.98
CA PHE A 73 -8.00 0.25 -9.03
C PHE A 73 -6.84 -0.70 -9.31
N TRP A 74 -7.11 -1.99 -9.50
CA TRP A 74 -6.07 -2.98 -9.84
C TRP A 74 -5.34 -2.64 -11.13
N PHE A 75 -6.08 -2.24 -12.18
CA PHE A 75 -5.49 -1.82 -13.46
C PHE A 75 -4.62 -0.57 -13.30
N GLY A 76 -5.16 0.48 -12.63
CA GLY A 76 -4.45 1.71 -12.37
C GLY A 76 -3.21 1.52 -11.50
N SER A 77 -3.29 0.68 -10.47
CA SER A 77 -2.18 0.32 -9.60
C SER A 77 -1.08 -0.42 -10.36
N SER A 78 -1.45 -1.34 -11.28
CA SER A 78 -0.48 -2.02 -12.15
C SER A 78 0.23 -1.04 -13.10
N MET A 79 -0.49 -0.04 -13.63
CA MET A 79 0.13 1.03 -14.42
C MET A 79 1.09 1.87 -13.57
N ALA A 80 0.66 2.31 -12.41
CA ALA A 80 1.47 3.11 -11.49
C ALA A 80 2.76 2.37 -11.09
N ASP A 81 2.67 1.08 -10.80
CA ASP A 81 3.83 0.24 -10.49
C ASP A 81 4.81 0.16 -11.66
N LYS A 82 4.33 -0.06 -12.90
CA LYS A 82 5.19 -0.04 -14.10
C LYS A 82 5.88 1.31 -14.31
N LEU A 83 5.17 2.42 -14.07
CA LEU A 83 5.75 3.75 -14.16
C LEU A 83 6.81 3.98 -13.07
N ALA A 84 6.56 3.53 -11.84
CA ALA A 84 7.49 3.68 -10.73
C ALA A 84 8.78 2.87 -10.87
N HIS A 85 8.78 1.85 -11.74
CA HIS A 85 9.97 1.05 -12.09
C HIS A 85 10.60 1.44 -13.43
N ASN A 86 10.18 2.57 -14.04
CA ASN A 86 10.74 3.06 -15.31
C ASN A 86 12.17 3.60 -15.10
N PRO A 87 13.08 3.52 -16.09
CA PRO A 87 14.40 4.13 -16.03
C PRO A 87 14.39 5.65 -15.82
N SER A 88 13.38 6.36 -16.33
CA SER A 88 13.24 7.81 -16.18
C SER A 88 12.74 8.17 -14.77
N LYS A 89 13.51 9.00 -14.06
CA LYS A 89 13.12 9.48 -12.71
C LYS A 89 11.80 10.24 -12.69
N GLN A 90 11.53 11.08 -13.70
CA GLN A 90 10.26 11.80 -13.80
C GLN A 90 9.09 10.82 -13.89
N THR A 91 9.24 9.76 -14.69
CA THR A 91 8.23 8.72 -14.83
C THR A 91 8.04 7.93 -13.54
N GLN A 92 9.13 7.67 -12.78
CA GLN A 92 9.02 7.01 -11.46
C GLN A 92 8.17 7.84 -10.49
N TYR A 93 8.40 9.15 -10.42
CA TYR A 93 7.62 10.05 -9.55
C TYR A 93 6.16 10.15 -9.99
N LEU A 94 5.88 10.17 -11.29
CA LEU A 94 4.51 10.10 -11.79
C LEU A 94 3.82 8.80 -11.37
N GLY A 95 4.54 7.68 -11.41
CA GLY A 95 4.03 6.39 -10.93
C GLY A 95 3.67 6.43 -9.46
N LEU A 96 4.58 6.91 -8.60
CA LEU A 96 4.31 7.02 -7.17
C LEU A 96 3.14 7.98 -6.88
N GLY A 97 3.11 9.16 -7.52
CA GLY A 97 2.02 10.12 -7.36
C GLY A 97 0.67 9.58 -7.80
N LEU A 98 0.62 8.87 -8.94
CA LEU A 98 -0.58 8.19 -9.42
C LEU A 98 -1.05 7.13 -8.42
N TYR A 99 -0.13 6.34 -7.86
CA TYR A 99 -0.48 5.32 -6.88
C TYR A 99 -1.06 5.93 -5.61
N VAL A 100 -0.45 7.00 -5.08
CA VAL A 100 -0.96 7.74 -3.90
C VAL A 100 -2.37 8.29 -4.15
N LEU A 101 -2.61 8.83 -5.35
CA LEU A 101 -3.94 9.32 -5.73
C LEU A 101 -4.98 8.20 -5.81
N LEU A 102 -4.62 7.06 -6.40
CA LEU A 102 -5.51 5.90 -6.50
C LEU A 102 -5.85 5.34 -5.11
N GLU A 103 -4.86 5.26 -4.22
CA GLU A 103 -5.09 4.87 -2.81
C GLU A 103 -6.02 5.86 -2.10
N ALA A 104 -5.83 7.17 -2.28
CA ALA A 104 -6.71 8.16 -1.69
C ALA A 104 -8.16 8.00 -2.20
N ILE A 105 -8.37 7.76 -3.50
CA ILE A 105 -9.71 7.56 -4.06
C ILE A 105 -10.38 6.28 -3.52
N ILE A 106 -9.65 5.16 -3.43
CA ILE A 106 -10.24 3.90 -2.95
C ILE A 106 -10.52 3.93 -1.45
N PHE A 107 -9.74 4.70 -0.66
CA PHE A 107 -9.94 4.86 0.77
C PHE A 107 -11.05 5.83 1.15
N LEU A 108 -11.42 6.77 0.27
CA LEU A 108 -12.43 7.80 0.54
C LEU A 108 -13.70 7.29 1.25
N PRO A 109 -14.36 6.21 0.77
CA PRO A 109 -15.57 5.73 1.43
C PRO A 109 -15.34 5.33 2.87
N MET A 110 -14.27 4.61 3.15
CA MET A 110 -13.99 4.09 4.48
C MET A 110 -13.55 5.21 5.43
N ILE A 111 -12.71 6.13 4.97
CA ILE A 111 -12.25 7.28 5.77
C ILE A 111 -13.41 8.25 6.02
N TYR A 112 -14.26 8.51 5.00
CA TYR A 112 -15.45 9.35 5.15
C TYR A 112 -16.40 8.76 6.19
N LEU A 113 -16.76 7.48 6.08
CA LEU A 113 -17.63 6.82 7.05
C LEU A 113 -17.02 6.81 8.46
N ALA A 114 -15.73 6.54 8.57
CA ALA A 114 -15.05 6.58 9.85
C ALA A 114 -15.00 8.00 10.44
N ALA A 115 -14.78 9.05 9.64
CA ALA A 115 -14.71 10.43 10.10
C ALA A 115 -16.05 10.96 10.64
N TYR A 116 -17.17 10.53 10.06
CA TYR A 116 -18.52 10.95 10.47
C TYR A 116 -19.16 10.03 11.53
N HIS A 117 -18.50 8.96 11.94
CA HIS A 117 -18.94 8.13 13.06
C HIS A 117 -18.67 8.82 14.39
N SER A 118 -19.49 8.58 15.42
CA SER A 118 -19.36 9.24 16.74
C SER A 118 -18.00 9.06 17.42
N THR A 119 -17.30 7.96 17.13
CA THR A 119 -15.95 7.63 17.63
C THR A 119 -14.89 7.66 16.53
N GLY A 120 -15.23 8.17 15.34
CA GLY A 120 -14.47 7.97 14.12
C GLY A 120 -13.06 8.58 14.12
N SER A 121 -12.88 9.77 14.70
CA SER A 121 -11.55 10.38 14.82
C SER A 121 -10.60 9.56 15.71
N GLU A 122 -11.12 8.90 16.75
CA GLU A 122 -10.35 8.00 17.60
C GLU A 122 -9.98 6.72 16.85
N MET A 123 -10.92 6.12 16.11
CA MET A 123 -10.68 4.92 15.29
C MET A 123 -9.59 5.16 14.25
N LEU A 124 -9.66 6.26 13.50
CA LEU A 124 -8.66 6.62 12.50
C LEU A 124 -7.27 6.80 13.14
N THR A 125 -7.22 7.50 14.27
CA THR A 125 -5.97 7.73 15.01
C THR A 125 -5.39 6.42 15.54
N GLN A 126 -6.20 5.58 16.16
CA GLN A 126 -5.77 4.28 16.69
C GLN A 126 -5.29 3.35 15.56
N ALA A 127 -6.03 3.27 14.46
CA ALA A 127 -5.63 2.47 13.29
C ALA A 127 -4.30 2.96 12.71
N ALA A 128 -4.10 4.27 12.58
CA ALA A 128 -2.85 4.85 12.09
C ALA A 128 -1.67 4.55 13.02
N ILE A 129 -1.82 4.73 14.34
CA ILE A 129 -0.77 4.44 15.32
C ILE A 129 -0.39 2.96 15.28
N ILE A 130 -1.37 2.05 15.32
CA ILE A 130 -1.12 0.61 15.29
C ILE A 130 -0.43 0.21 13.98
N THR A 131 -0.89 0.75 12.85
CA THR A 131 -0.26 0.51 11.54
C THR A 131 1.21 0.94 11.53
N LEU A 132 1.51 2.15 12.01
CA LEU A 132 2.87 2.67 12.06
C LEU A 132 3.76 1.87 13.03
N CYS A 133 3.24 1.48 14.19
CA CYS A 133 3.97 0.63 15.14
C CYS A 133 4.29 -0.74 14.56
N LEU A 134 3.33 -1.40 13.91
CA LEU A 134 3.55 -2.69 13.24
C LEU A 134 4.52 -2.54 12.07
N PHE A 135 4.35 -1.53 11.22
CA PHE A 135 5.28 -1.24 10.14
C PHE A 135 6.71 -1.03 10.63
N ALA A 136 6.91 -0.22 11.68
CA ALA A 136 8.22 0.02 12.26
C ALA A 136 8.82 -1.28 12.84
N GLY A 137 8.06 -2.07 13.58
CA GLY A 137 8.50 -3.33 14.17
C GLY A 137 8.87 -4.38 13.11
N LEU A 138 8.03 -4.54 12.08
CA LEU A 138 8.28 -5.48 10.98
C LEU A 138 9.51 -5.05 10.15
N THR A 139 9.62 -3.76 9.85
CA THR A 139 10.78 -3.20 9.15
C THR A 139 12.06 -3.40 9.97
N ALA A 140 12.05 -3.07 11.26
CA ALA A 140 13.18 -3.29 12.16
C ALA A 140 13.60 -4.77 12.18
N THR A 141 12.65 -5.70 12.23
CA THR A 141 12.91 -7.15 12.18
C THR A 141 13.73 -7.53 10.95
N VAL A 142 13.38 -7.02 9.76
CA VAL A 142 14.15 -7.33 8.53
C VAL A 142 15.57 -6.77 8.58
N PHE A 143 15.75 -5.55 9.10
CA PHE A 143 17.08 -4.92 9.18
C PHE A 143 17.97 -5.57 10.26
N MET A 144 17.37 -5.99 11.37
CA MET A 144 18.12 -6.64 12.49
C MET A 144 18.44 -8.11 12.22
N THR A 145 17.73 -8.76 11.28
CA THR A 145 17.98 -10.15 10.92
C THR A 145 18.77 -10.24 9.62
N ASN A 146 19.59 -11.28 9.49
CA ASN A 146 20.26 -11.60 8.21
C ASN A 146 19.42 -12.53 7.31
N LYS A 147 18.12 -12.67 7.63
CA LYS A 147 17.21 -13.53 6.86
C LYS A 147 16.68 -12.78 5.64
N ASN A 148 16.65 -13.46 4.51
CA ASN A 148 15.97 -13.00 3.32
C ASN A 148 14.53 -13.53 3.33
N PHE A 149 13.55 -12.61 3.24
CA PHE A 149 12.13 -12.95 3.28
C PHE A 149 11.51 -13.14 1.88
N SER A 150 12.32 -13.29 0.84
CA SER A 150 11.82 -13.51 -0.54
C SER A 150 11.01 -14.79 -0.70
N PHE A 151 11.17 -15.78 0.21
CA PHE A 151 10.32 -16.98 0.22
C PHE A 151 8.84 -16.67 0.44
N LEU A 152 8.51 -15.53 1.05
CA LEU A 152 7.12 -15.08 1.22
C LEU A 152 6.43 -14.76 -0.11
N LYS A 153 7.18 -14.50 -1.18
CA LYS A 153 6.63 -14.11 -2.50
C LYS A 153 5.55 -15.08 -2.99
N THR A 154 5.84 -16.36 -2.97
CA THR A 154 4.89 -17.38 -3.44
C THR A 154 3.63 -17.43 -2.58
N GLY A 155 3.79 -17.37 -1.24
CA GLY A 155 2.66 -17.32 -0.30
C GLY A 155 1.81 -16.06 -0.49
N LEU A 156 2.42 -14.90 -0.74
CA LEU A 156 1.72 -13.65 -1.01
C LEU A 156 0.96 -13.70 -2.35
N VAL A 157 1.55 -14.28 -3.40
CA VAL A 157 0.84 -14.45 -4.68
C VAL A 157 -0.38 -15.36 -4.52
N ILE A 158 -0.21 -16.52 -3.89
CA ILE A 158 -1.33 -17.45 -3.64
C ILE A 158 -2.39 -16.78 -2.75
N GLY A 159 -1.97 -16.15 -1.65
CA GLY A 159 -2.87 -15.44 -0.74
C GLY A 159 -3.64 -14.30 -1.41
N SER A 160 -3.02 -13.57 -2.35
CA SER A 160 -3.70 -12.53 -3.14
C SER A 160 -4.83 -13.11 -3.98
N PHE A 161 -4.61 -14.24 -4.67
CA PHE A 161 -5.67 -14.91 -5.44
C PHE A 161 -6.80 -15.42 -4.54
N ILE A 162 -6.47 -15.98 -3.38
CA ILE A 162 -7.47 -16.42 -2.40
C ILE A 162 -8.28 -15.22 -1.89
N ALA A 163 -7.61 -14.12 -1.52
CA ALA A 163 -8.28 -12.91 -1.02
C ALA A 163 -9.21 -12.31 -2.07
N ILE A 164 -8.74 -12.12 -3.31
CA ILE A 164 -9.55 -11.60 -4.40
C ILE A 164 -10.73 -12.54 -4.69
N GLY A 165 -10.49 -13.85 -4.73
CA GLY A 165 -11.54 -14.85 -4.95
C GLY A 165 -12.65 -14.79 -3.88
N LEU A 166 -12.26 -14.65 -2.60
CA LEU A 166 -13.22 -14.51 -1.49
C LEU A 166 -14.00 -13.19 -1.56
N ILE A 167 -13.33 -12.07 -1.90
CA ILE A 167 -13.99 -10.76 -2.07
C ILE A 167 -15.03 -10.83 -3.21
N VAL A 168 -14.63 -11.38 -4.36
CA VAL A 168 -15.53 -11.53 -5.50
C VAL A 168 -16.71 -12.45 -5.16
N ALA A 169 -16.44 -13.61 -4.54
CA ALA A 169 -17.46 -14.54 -4.13
C ALA A 169 -18.43 -13.92 -3.09
N GLY A 170 -17.91 -13.24 -2.06
CA GLY A 170 -18.72 -12.54 -1.07
C GLY A 170 -19.63 -11.49 -1.71
N THR A 171 -19.11 -10.73 -2.68
CA THR A 171 -19.87 -9.71 -3.39
C THR A 171 -20.96 -10.32 -4.27
N ILE A 172 -20.69 -11.41 -4.99
CA ILE A 172 -21.65 -12.06 -5.91
C ILE A 172 -22.72 -12.82 -5.15
N PHE A 173 -22.32 -13.57 -4.13
CA PHE A 173 -23.24 -14.45 -3.36
C PHE A 173 -23.85 -13.77 -2.14
N GLY A 174 -23.42 -12.52 -1.82
CA GLY A 174 -24.01 -11.72 -0.74
C GLY A 174 -23.68 -12.20 0.67
N PHE A 175 -22.54 -12.91 0.87
CA PHE A 175 -22.07 -13.26 2.21
C PHE A 175 -20.99 -12.30 2.71
N ASP A 176 -21.01 -12.04 4.03
CA ASP A 176 -19.99 -11.23 4.67
C ASP A 176 -18.74 -12.06 4.97
N LEU A 177 -17.58 -11.53 4.65
CA LEU A 177 -16.29 -12.17 4.95
C LEU A 177 -15.93 -12.09 6.44
N GLY A 178 -16.49 -11.11 7.14
CA GLY A 178 -16.43 -10.97 8.59
C GLY A 178 -15.03 -10.65 9.15
N LEU A 179 -14.99 -10.65 10.48
CA LEU A 179 -13.81 -10.29 11.27
C LEU A 179 -12.58 -11.16 10.97
N TRP A 180 -12.78 -12.48 10.79
CA TRP A 180 -11.67 -13.41 10.58
C TRP A 180 -10.93 -13.20 9.27
N PHE A 181 -11.62 -12.76 8.22
CA PHE A 181 -10.99 -12.37 6.98
C PHE A 181 -10.08 -11.16 7.19
N SER A 182 -10.58 -10.14 7.88
CA SER A 182 -9.80 -8.93 8.17
C SER A 182 -8.56 -9.24 9.02
N VAL A 183 -8.67 -10.11 10.04
CA VAL A 183 -7.51 -10.58 10.82
C VAL A 183 -6.49 -11.30 9.93
N GLY A 184 -6.96 -12.21 9.06
CA GLY A 184 -6.11 -12.89 8.10
C GLY A 184 -5.38 -11.93 7.17
N MET A 185 -6.07 -10.88 6.71
CA MET A 185 -5.49 -9.86 5.85
C MET A 185 -4.50 -8.93 6.57
N VAL A 186 -4.66 -8.68 7.86
CA VAL A 186 -3.63 -7.98 8.67
C VAL A 186 -2.34 -8.80 8.70
N VAL A 187 -2.43 -10.11 8.92
CA VAL A 187 -1.25 -11.02 8.87
C VAL A 187 -0.63 -11.03 7.46
N PHE A 188 -1.47 -11.09 6.44
CA PHE A 188 -1.04 -11.04 5.04
C PHE A 188 -0.31 -9.73 4.71
N ALA A 189 -0.85 -8.57 5.12
CA ALA A 189 -0.22 -7.27 4.94
C ALA A 189 1.11 -7.16 5.70
N GLY A 190 1.19 -7.72 6.92
CA GLY A 190 2.43 -7.83 7.67
C GLY A 190 3.49 -8.65 6.93
N ALA A 191 3.11 -9.78 6.33
CA ALA A 191 3.99 -10.58 5.49
C ALA A 191 4.43 -9.82 4.22
N ALA A 192 3.54 -9.01 3.63
CA ALA A 192 3.88 -8.14 2.50
C ALA A 192 4.92 -7.08 2.88
N ILE A 193 4.80 -6.45 4.07
CA ILE A 193 5.80 -5.51 4.59
C ILE A 193 7.17 -6.18 4.76
N LEU A 194 7.21 -7.37 5.37
CA LEU A 194 8.46 -8.14 5.51
C LEU A 194 9.10 -8.43 4.14
N TYR A 195 8.29 -8.88 3.18
CA TYR A 195 8.75 -9.17 1.83
C TYR A 195 9.27 -7.92 1.11
N GLN A 196 8.51 -6.82 1.11
CA GLN A 196 8.91 -5.58 0.44
C GLN A 196 10.15 -4.96 1.08
N THR A 197 10.24 -4.96 2.41
CA THR A 197 11.44 -4.50 3.13
C THR A 197 12.66 -5.37 2.80
N SER A 198 12.48 -6.69 2.66
CA SER A 198 13.54 -7.61 2.24
C SER A 198 14.01 -7.31 0.81
N LYS A 199 13.09 -7.00 -0.11
CA LYS A 199 13.44 -6.55 -1.48
C LYS A 199 14.27 -5.28 -1.45
N VAL A 200 13.91 -4.31 -0.61
CA VAL A 200 14.68 -3.05 -0.42
C VAL A 200 16.10 -3.36 0.02
N LYS A 201 16.29 -4.36 0.86
CA LYS A 201 17.62 -4.74 1.37
C LYS A 201 18.49 -5.48 0.34
N TYR A 202 17.88 -6.27 -0.56
CA TYR A 202 18.63 -7.23 -1.36
C TYR A 202 18.41 -7.17 -2.88
N GLU A 203 17.24 -6.74 -3.37
CA GLU A 203 16.83 -7.00 -4.76
C GLU A 203 16.76 -5.74 -5.65
N TYR A 204 16.54 -4.56 -5.08
CA TYR A 204 16.50 -3.33 -5.88
C TYR A 204 17.88 -2.86 -6.29
N THR A 205 17.94 -2.07 -7.39
CA THR A 205 19.13 -1.31 -7.78
C THR A 205 19.08 0.09 -7.17
N GLU A 206 20.23 0.75 -7.06
CA GLU A 206 20.35 2.08 -6.43
C GLU A 206 19.41 3.14 -7.01
N ASP A 207 19.02 2.99 -8.27
CA ASP A 207 18.12 3.88 -8.97
C ASP A 207 16.63 3.62 -8.75
N GLN A 208 16.27 2.51 -8.11
CA GLN A 208 14.88 2.07 -7.97
C GLN A 208 14.23 2.46 -6.63
N TYR A 209 14.78 3.46 -5.91
CA TYR A 209 14.27 3.85 -4.59
C TYR A 209 12.82 4.35 -4.61
N VAL A 210 12.33 4.91 -5.74
CA VAL A 210 10.93 5.35 -5.86
C VAL A 210 9.99 4.15 -6.01
N GLY A 211 10.34 3.18 -6.86
CA GLY A 211 9.58 1.93 -6.98
C GLY A 211 9.61 1.10 -5.69
N ALA A 212 10.76 1.09 -5.01
CA ALA A 212 10.89 0.48 -3.69
C ALA A 212 9.97 1.14 -2.64
N ALA A 213 9.88 2.48 -2.67
CA ALA A 213 8.97 3.24 -1.81
C ALA A 213 7.50 2.95 -2.12
N LEU A 214 7.11 2.83 -3.40
CA LEU A 214 5.76 2.46 -3.79
C LEU A 214 5.37 1.09 -3.23
N GLY A 215 6.23 0.07 -3.36
CA GLY A 215 5.95 -1.27 -2.84
C GLY A 215 5.75 -1.31 -1.32
N ILE A 216 6.57 -0.55 -0.56
CA ILE A 216 6.38 -0.41 0.89
C ILE A 216 5.09 0.34 1.20
N PHE A 217 4.86 1.50 0.56
CA PHE A 217 3.65 2.30 0.75
C PHE A 217 2.39 1.48 0.53
N ALA A 218 2.30 0.75 -0.58
CA ALA A 218 1.18 -0.14 -0.88
C ALA A 218 0.92 -1.17 0.24
N SER A 219 1.99 -1.77 0.78
CA SER A 219 1.87 -2.74 1.87
C SER A 219 1.42 -2.11 3.19
N VAL A 220 1.86 -0.88 3.47
CA VAL A 220 1.43 -0.10 4.64
C VAL A 220 -0.04 0.30 4.51
N MET A 221 -0.48 0.73 3.32
CA MET A 221 -1.87 1.09 3.06
C MET A 221 -2.79 -0.13 3.19
N LEU A 222 -2.38 -1.29 2.67
CA LEU A 222 -3.11 -2.54 2.86
C LEU A 222 -3.25 -2.90 4.35
N LEU A 223 -2.19 -2.74 5.14
CA LEU A 223 -2.24 -2.96 6.58
C LEU A 223 -3.20 -1.99 7.26
N PHE A 224 -3.12 -0.70 6.91
CA PHE A 224 -3.99 0.34 7.46
C PHE A 224 -5.47 0.08 7.13
N TRP A 225 -5.78 -0.31 5.88
CA TRP A 225 -7.13 -0.68 5.46
C TRP A 225 -7.75 -1.72 6.38
N TYR A 226 -7.08 -2.85 6.57
CA TYR A 226 -7.63 -3.95 7.35
C TYR A 226 -7.63 -3.70 8.85
N ILE A 227 -6.68 -2.93 9.39
CA ILE A 227 -6.74 -2.48 10.78
C ILE A 227 -7.93 -1.55 10.99
N LEU A 228 -8.16 -0.57 10.11
CA LEU A 228 -9.31 0.32 10.19
C LEU A 228 -10.63 -0.47 10.07
N GLN A 229 -10.70 -1.42 9.15
CA GLN A 229 -11.86 -2.31 9.01
C GLN A 229 -12.13 -3.12 10.28
N LEU A 230 -11.11 -3.58 11.00
CA LEU A 230 -11.27 -4.26 12.28
C LEU A 230 -11.90 -3.36 13.34
N PHE A 231 -11.54 -2.09 13.39
CA PHE A 231 -12.17 -1.13 14.30
C PHE A 231 -13.63 -0.87 13.94
N MET A 232 -13.91 -0.64 12.66
CA MET A 232 -15.27 -0.39 12.16
C MET A 232 -16.21 -1.60 12.29
N SER A 233 -15.69 -2.83 12.35
CA SER A 233 -16.51 -4.05 12.51
C SER A 233 -16.85 -4.37 13.96
N ARG A 234 -16.36 -3.60 14.94
CA ARG A 234 -16.62 -3.83 16.37
C ARG A 234 -17.80 -3.03 16.92
N ASP A 235 -18.23 -2.01 16.19
CA ASP A 235 -19.37 -1.14 16.51
C ASP A 235 -20.57 -1.49 15.62
#